data_c12bb514094414521c1310db02b46b8a
#
_entry.id   c12bb514094414521c1310db02b46b8a
#
_cell.length_a   1.000
_cell.length_b   1.000
_cell.length_c   1.000
_cell.angle_alpha   90.00
_cell.angle_beta   90.00
_cell.angle_gamma   90.00
#
_symmetry.space_group_name_H-M   'P 1'
#
loop_
_entity.id
_entity.type
_entity.pdbx_description
1 polymer ?
#
loop_
_entity_poly.entity_id
_entity_poly.type
_entity_poly.pdbx_seq_one_letter_code
_entity_poly.pdbx_strand_id
1 'polypeptide(L)'
;MSKSNFLKLCLARGFAVASLLLLPSAAREAVAETPFWQAAPAPSKVQGPQPQKRAQTPATKGAPKTESWRWRPESAPDGWSEFPFSPVAAPVEAVSAEKPPVALIGDHVAPSMTGRWQWKITRAAWTGQDEDRFAEFIRLIGESNCKTTHDCLTSPIANPLYHGNHPPGMPFFADCADLPFYLRAYFSWQNGLPFSFSTAVSLHPGTTAAKGSPSSFQVIGRYHIVPPGPDPRVAFPEVARVSTAHFRLPAVYRGRMLPDHYPVAITRESIKAGTIIFDPLGHIAVVYKVDDHGRVHFIDAHPDNSLTRGVYDSEIERGGPDSGAGFKRWRPQTLIGAKRAADGTLSGGRLKLMSDNQLPDWSDEQYHGTDAGRSADWRSARFLIGADAVDYHAFVRLRLAPAGYKFDPIEETRQRIRNICRELEQRVAAVDVAVQAGINKRPQPPRLPSNIYVTQGDWETYATPSRDAQLKSMFRALREDVARFAAIGPSQSKFIRYDGADLRADLLGTYGAEADACRVSYKKSDGSPVHLGFADIKRRLFSMSFDPYHCPERRWGASDPAELATCNDDKTKVSWYEAQQRLRNQLVRTIGDRMDFTLEDLRRQARENSDVGEDVAPNIDVASVLVK
;
A
#
# COMPACT_ATOMS: atom_id res chain seq x y z
N MET A 1 -19.65 -13.45 -56.69
CA MET A 1 -20.77 -12.71 -57.30
C MET A 1 -21.25 -11.75 -56.25
N SER A 2 -20.91 -10.57 -56.40
CA SER A 2 -21.46 -9.38 -57.04
C SER A 2 -22.34 -8.58 -56.10
N LYS A 3 -21.79 -7.46 -55.58
CA LYS A 3 -22.15 -6.06 -55.92
C LYS A 3 -23.51 -5.63 -55.32
N SER A 4 -23.77 -4.49 -54.82
CA SER A 4 -23.16 -3.14 -54.92
C SER A 4 -24.21 -2.12 -54.47
N ASN A 5 -23.77 -1.07 -53.74
CA ASN A 5 -24.16 0.35 -53.88
C ASN A 5 -25.62 0.85 -53.74
N PHE A 6 -25.80 1.93 -52.94
CA PHE A 6 -26.14 3.33 -53.31
C PHE A 6 -26.61 4.07 -52.05
N LEU A 7 -26.05 5.05 -51.54
CA LEU A 7 -25.65 6.46 -51.81
C LEU A 7 -26.82 7.47 -52.05
N LYS A 8 -26.74 8.56 -51.25
CA LYS A 8 -27.25 9.94 -51.45
C LYS A 8 -28.69 10.23 -51.00
N LEU A 9 -28.94 11.29 -50.35
CA LEU A 9 -28.70 12.74 -50.33
C LEU A 9 -30.04 13.46 -50.01
N CYS A 10 -30.09 14.46 -49.21
CA CYS A 10 -30.45 15.90 -49.35
C CYS A 10 -31.13 16.46 -48.12
N LEU A 11 -30.50 17.41 -47.52
CA LEU A 11 -30.78 18.84 -47.27
C LEU A 11 -32.25 19.33 -47.38
N ALA A 12 -32.78 20.02 -46.33
CA ALA A 12 -33.07 21.45 -46.40
C ALA A 12 -33.92 21.98 -45.19
N ARG A 13 -33.43 22.96 -44.52
CA ARG A 13 -33.98 24.30 -44.16
C ARG A 13 -35.38 24.44 -43.55
N GLY A 14 -35.44 25.20 -42.44
CA GLY A 14 -36.61 25.93 -42.03
C GLY A 14 -36.40 26.77 -40.72
N PHE A 15 -36.26 28.07 -40.90
CA PHE A 15 -36.24 29.11 -39.85
C PHE A 15 -37.65 29.39 -39.28
N ALA A 16 -37.74 29.78 -37.99
CA ALA A 16 -38.67 30.81 -37.45
C ALA A 16 -38.39 30.99 -35.95
N VAL A 17 -37.84 32.05 -35.49
CA VAL A 17 -38.26 33.36 -34.97
C VAL A 17 -39.13 33.30 -33.71
N ALA A 18 -38.51 33.82 -32.68
CA ALA A 18 -38.83 34.43 -31.42
C ALA A 18 -40.29 34.68 -30.99
N SER A 19 -40.54 34.52 -29.68
CA SER A 19 -41.33 35.48 -28.91
C SER A 19 -40.95 35.42 -27.42
N LEU A 20 -40.51 36.55 -26.91
CA LEU A 20 -40.30 36.87 -25.50
C LEU A 20 -41.65 36.91 -24.77
N LEU A 21 -41.71 36.29 -23.58
CA LEU A 21 -42.61 36.73 -22.52
C LEU A 21 -41.86 36.64 -21.18
N LEU A 22 -41.65 37.80 -20.60
CA LEU A 22 -41.15 38.04 -19.24
C LEU A 22 -42.24 37.71 -18.21
N LEU A 23 -41.93 36.91 -17.19
CA LEU A 23 -42.62 36.92 -15.91
C LEU A 23 -41.58 36.63 -14.78
N PRO A 24 -41.83 37.07 -13.52
CA PRO A 24 -40.79 37.53 -12.61
C PRO A 24 -40.13 36.43 -11.77
N SER A 25 -38.89 36.72 -11.40
CA SER A 25 -38.03 35.97 -10.49
C SER A 25 -38.65 35.82 -9.10
N ALA A 26 -38.97 34.59 -8.70
CA ALA A 26 -39.01 34.21 -7.30
C ALA A 26 -37.64 33.61 -6.94
N ALA A 27 -36.92 34.29 -6.08
CA ALA A 27 -35.69 33.81 -5.50
C ALA A 27 -35.97 32.52 -4.71
N ARG A 28 -35.56 31.36 -5.26
CA ARG A 28 -35.35 30.14 -4.49
C ARG A 28 -33.92 30.17 -4.04
N GLU A 29 -33.71 30.29 -2.73
CA GLU A 29 -32.46 29.95 -2.09
C GLU A 29 -32.14 28.50 -2.45
N ALA A 30 -31.13 28.33 -3.27
CA ALA A 30 -30.53 27.01 -3.55
C ALA A 30 -29.79 26.59 -2.28
N VAL A 31 -30.36 25.66 -1.53
CA VAL A 31 -29.61 24.85 -0.56
C VAL A 31 -28.57 24.12 -1.37
N ALA A 32 -27.32 24.46 -1.18
CA ALA A 32 -26.19 23.79 -1.85
C ALA A 32 -26.13 22.34 -1.34
N GLU A 33 -26.60 21.41 -2.14
CA GLU A 33 -26.46 19.98 -1.89
C GLU A 33 -24.98 19.59 -1.97
N THR A 34 -24.46 19.03 -0.89
CA THR A 34 -23.11 18.45 -0.87
C THR A 34 -23.12 17.18 -1.73
N PRO A 35 -22.28 17.09 -2.77
CA PRO A 35 -22.24 15.90 -3.61
C PRO A 35 -21.80 14.67 -2.83
N PHE A 36 -22.34 13.50 -3.17
CA PHE A 36 -22.05 12.18 -2.59
C PHE A 36 -20.56 11.85 -2.41
N TRP A 37 -19.71 12.39 -3.25
CA TRP A 37 -18.26 12.19 -3.30
C TRP A 37 -17.43 13.33 -2.70
N GLN A 38 -18.04 14.29 -2.03
CA GLN A 38 -17.26 15.27 -1.27
C GLN A 38 -16.74 14.63 0.02
N ALA A 39 -15.42 14.73 0.25
CA ALA A 39 -14.81 14.27 1.48
C ALA A 39 -15.52 14.88 2.69
N ALA A 40 -15.82 14.05 3.68
CA ALA A 40 -16.31 14.56 4.96
C ALA A 40 -15.28 15.56 5.52
N PRO A 41 -15.69 16.71 6.06
CA PRO A 41 -14.77 17.64 6.68
C PRO A 41 -14.04 16.93 7.82
N ALA A 42 -12.71 17.08 7.86
CA ALA A 42 -11.92 16.59 8.97
C ALA A 42 -12.49 17.14 10.29
N PRO A 43 -12.53 16.35 11.37
CA PRO A 43 -13.05 16.83 12.65
C PRO A 43 -12.29 18.07 13.09
N SER A 44 -13.02 19.14 13.36
CA SER A 44 -12.50 20.42 13.83
C SER A 44 -11.70 20.20 15.11
N LYS A 45 -10.42 20.59 15.08
CA LYS A 45 -9.56 20.61 16.26
C LYS A 45 -10.16 21.56 17.30
N VAL A 46 -10.53 21.03 18.44
CA VAL A 46 -10.81 21.82 19.64
C VAL A 46 -9.48 22.46 20.04
N GLN A 47 -9.44 23.79 20.03
CA GLN A 47 -8.28 24.55 20.48
C GLN A 47 -8.10 24.36 21.99
N GLY A 48 -7.05 23.65 22.37
CA GLY A 48 -6.57 23.64 23.75
C GLY A 48 -5.76 24.91 24.06
N PRO A 49 -5.62 25.28 25.33
CA PRO A 49 -4.97 26.53 25.75
C PRO A 49 -3.49 26.57 25.38
N GLN A 50 -3.04 27.72 24.88
CA GLN A 50 -1.66 27.98 24.46
C GLN A 50 -0.67 27.88 25.65
N PRO A 51 0.50 27.26 25.48
CA PRO A 51 1.55 27.25 26.50
C PRO A 51 2.30 28.59 26.54
N GLN A 52 2.50 29.09 27.74
CA GLN A 52 3.29 30.29 28.04
C GLN A 52 4.77 30.10 27.69
N LYS A 53 5.36 31.14 27.11
CA LYS A 53 6.77 31.24 26.74
C LYS A 53 7.69 31.06 27.98
N ARG A 54 8.59 30.10 27.93
CA ARG A 54 9.76 30.02 28.80
C ARG A 54 11.00 30.58 28.15
N ALA A 55 11.78 31.32 28.92
CA ALA A 55 12.95 32.08 28.49
C ALA A 55 14.08 31.23 27.88
N GLN A 56 14.74 31.80 26.88
CA GLN A 56 15.90 31.24 26.17
C GLN A 56 17.18 31.37 27.00
N THR A 57 17.99 30.33 27.04
CA THR A 57 19.41 30.36 27.45
C THR A 57 20.28 30.21 26.20
N PRO A 58 21.46 30.87 26.10
CA PRO A 58 22.17 31.06 24.83
C PRO A 58 22.97 29.83 24.40
N ALA A 59 23.03 29.66 23.06
CA ALA A 59 23.70 28.58 22.35
C ALA A 59 25.21 28.74 22.31
N THR A 60 25.96 27.68 22.57
CA THR A 60 27.38 27.55 22.23
C THR A 60 27.53 26.95 20.82
N LYS A 61 28.40 27.59 20.02
CA LYS A 61 28.73 27.20 18.65
C LYS A 61 29.55 25.92 18.61
N GLY A 62 29.03 24.88 17.95
CA GLY A 62 29.78 23.69 17.53
C GLY A 62 29.46 23.39 16.05
N ALA A 63 30.50 23.10 15.25
CA ALA A 63 30.40 22.82 13.83
C ALA A 63 29.54 21.57 13.54
N PRO A 64 28.83 21.52 12.40
CA PRO A 64 27.96 20.41 12.06
C PRO A 64 28.78 19.18 11.66
N LYS A 65 28.68 18.10 12.43
CA LYS A 65 29.07 16.75 12.00
C LYS A 65 28.03 16.24 11.04
N THR A 66 28.47 15.80 9.87
CA THR A 66 27.66 15.04 8.91
C THR A 66 27.31 13.69 9.51
N GLU A 67 26.17 13.58 10.16
CA GLU A 67 25.64 12.29 10.61
C GLU A 67 24.92 11.61 9.46
N SER A 68 25.50 10.51 9.00
CA SER A 68 24.81 9.52 8.18
C SER A 68 23.75 8.86 9.08
N TRP A 69 22.47 9.05 8.77
CA TRP A 69 21.36 8.45 9.49
C TRP A 69 21.39 6.92 9.35
N ARG A 70 22.10 6.29 10.27
CA ARG A 70 21.85 4.91 10.65
C ARG A 70 20.83 4.96 11.77
N TRP A 71 19.66 4.43 11.56
CA TRP A 71 18.74 4.13 12.63
C TRP A 71 19.40 3.07 13.53
N ARG A 72 19.89 3.48 14.69
CA ARG A 72 20.27 2.61 15.79
C ARG A 72 19.38 2.98 16.97
N PRO A 73 18.67 2.04 17.60
CA PRO A 73 18.15 2.30 18.91
C PRO A 73 19.34 2.40 19.87
N GLU A 74 19.56 3.57 20.46
CA GLU A 74 20.64 3.82 21.45
C GLU A 74 20.45 3.07 22.78
N SER A 75 19.47 2.16 22.88
CA SER A 75 19.16 1.44 24.13
C SER A 75 18.57 0.04 23.92
N ALA A 76 19.02 -0.71 22.91
CA ALA A 76 18.77 -2.16 22.91
C ALA A 76 19.75 -2.81 23.89
N PRO A 77 19.30 -3.67 24.83
CA PRO A 77 20.21 -4.44 25.66
C PRO A 77 21.09 -5.32 24.75
N ASP A 78 22.38 -5.38 25.06
CA ASP A 78 23.32 -6.32 24.42
C ASP A 78 22.77 -7.74 24.54
N GLY A 79 22.41 -8.36 23.42
CA GLY A 79 21.83 -9.72 23.39
C GLY A 79 20.76 -9.94 22.31
N TRP A 80 20.32 -8.89 21.61
CA TRP A 80 19.29 -9.01 20.56
C TRP A 80 19.84 -9.29 19.16
N SER A 81 21.15 -9.49 19.02
CA SER A 81 21.82 -9.73 17.73
C SER A 81 21.99 -11.21 17.35
N GLU A 82 21.49 -12.15 18.14
CA GLU A 82 21.81 -13.58 17.95
C GLU A 82 20.60 -14.51 17.79
N PHE A 83 19.61 -14.16 16.99
CA PHE A 83 18.61 -15.17 16.61
C PHE A 83 18.57 -15.39 15.10
N PRO A 84 18.88 -16.62 14.64
CA PRO A 84 18.85 -16.96 13.23
C PRO A 84 17.41 -17.04 12.73
N PHE A 85 17.13 -16.38 11.60
CA PHE A 85 15.93 -16.62 10.82
C PHE A 85 15.87 -18.08 10.37
N SER A 86 14.84 -18.79 10.77
CA SER A 86 14.50 -20.09 10.15
C SER A 86 13.27 -19.87 9.26
N PRO A 87 13.41 -20.01 7.94
CA PRO A 87 12.26 -20.05 7.06
C PRO A 87 11.55 -21.40 7.22
N VAL A 88 10.22 -21.36 7.43
CA VAL A 88 9.37 -22.55 7.38
C VAL A 88 9.04 -22.84 5.93
N ALA A 89 9.91 -23.57 5.25
CA ALA A 89 9.63 -24.48 4.13
C ALA A 89 10.97 -24.98 3.55
N ALA A 90 11.31 -26.25 3.79
CA ALA A 90 12.48 -27.02 3.36
C ALA A 90 13.83 -26.42 3.85
N PRO A 91 14.83 -27.24 4.21
CA PRO A 91 16.09 -26.75 4.74
C PRO A 91 16.85 -26.02 3.64
N VAL A 92 16.68 -24.73 3.56
CA VAL A 92 17.66 -23.84 2.95
C VAL A 92 18.66 -23.59 4.06
N GLU A 93 19.92 -23.98 3.84
CA GLU A 93 21.01 -23.68 4.76
C GLU A 93 20.93 -22.21 5.20
N ALA A 94 20.92 -22.01 6.51
CA ALA A 94 20.81 -20.71 7.13
C ALA A 94 21.89 -19.77 6.58
N VAL A 95 21.47 -18.79 5.79
CA VAL A 95 22.30 -17.63 5.54
C VAL A 95 22.36 -16.89 6.88
N SER A 96 23.55 -16.86 7.48
CA SER A 96 23.82 -16.14 8.73
C SER A 96 23.22 -14.76 8.68
N ALA A 97 22.59 -14.33 9.79
CA ALA A 97 22.11 -12.96 9.96
C ALA A 97 23.30 -11.99 9.92
N GLU A 98 23.74 -11.65 8.72
CA GLU A 98 24.70 -10.60 8.50
C GLU A 98 24.08 -9.25 8.87
N LYS A 99 24.88 -8.39 9.49
CA LYS A 99 24.56 -6.98 9.75
C LYS A 99 23.80 -6.38 8.59
N PRO A 100 22.74 -5.57 8.84
CA PRO A 100 22.00 -4.95 7.75
C PRO A 100 22.99 -4.30 6.77
N PRO A 101 22.83 -4.55 5.48
CA PRO A 101 23.81 -4.15 4.49
C PRO A 101 24.09 -2.66 4.57
N VAL A 102 25.37 -2.28 4.58
CA VAL A 102 25.79 -0.87 4.61
C VAL A 102 25.24 -0.18 3.37
N ALA A 103 24.56 0.97 3.55
CA ALA A 103 24.03 1.75 2.43
C ALA A 103 25.15 2.07 1.41
N LEU A 104 24.91 1.73 0.14
CA LEU A 104 25.84 2.02 -0.95
C LEU A 104 25.60 3.46 -1.42
N ILE A 105 26.45 4.39 -0.95
CA ILE A 105 26.40 5.81 -1.35
C ILE A 105 27.22 6.00 -2.62
N GLY A 106 26.67 6.76 -3.59
CA GLY A 106 27.29 6.97 -4.89
C GLY A 106 26.85 5.94 -5.95
N ASP A 107 27.51 5.98 -7.10
CA ASP A 107 27.26 5.04 -8.18
C ASP A 107 28.10 3.77 -7.98
N HIS A 108 27.44 2.64 -7.96
CA HIS A 108 28.04 1.32 -7.84
C HIS A 108 27.70 0.48 -9.07
N VAL A 109 28.68 -0.09 -9.70
CA VAL A 109 28.50 -1.04 -10.80
C VAL A 109 28.55 -2.46 -10.25
N ALA A 110 27.56 -3.28 -10.62
CA ALA A 110 27.51 -4.67 -10.25
C ALA A 110 28.78 -5.40 -10.69
N PRO A 111 29.38 -6.28 -9.84
CA PRO A 111 30.55 -7.04 -10.23
C PRO A 111 30.23 -7.94 -11.42
N SER A 112 31.07 -7.88 -12.44
CA SER A 112 30.96 -8.74 -13.61
C SER A 112 31.34 -10.18 -13.26
N MET A 113 30.49 -11.12 -13.66
CA MET A 113 30.75 -12.54 -13.48
C MET A 113 30.46 -13.29 -14.79
N THR A 114 31.40 -14.13 -15.23
CA THR A 114 31.18 -15.04 -16.38
C THR A 114 30.64 -16.36 -15.89
N GLY A 115 29.66 -16.94 -16.59
CA GLY A 115 29.11 -18.24 -16.24
C GLY A 115 27.74 -18.49 -16.79
N ARG A 116 27.21 -19.69 -16.55
CA ARG A 116 25.89 -20.14 -17.02
C ARG A 116 24.74 -19.20 -16.61
N TRP A 117 24.84 -18.61 -15.43
CA TRP A 117 23.79 -17.81 -14.82
C TRP A 117 24.02 -16.29 -14.96
N GLN A 118 25.04 -15.89 -15.72
CA GLN A 118 25.34 -14.48 -15.95
C GLN A 118 24.12 -13.75 -16.51
N TRP A 119 23.84 -12.57 -15.98
CA TRP A 119 22.86 -11.65 -16.52
C TRP A 119 23.39 -11.06 -17.84
N LYS A 120 23.16 -11.78 -18.93
CA LYS A 120 23.60 -11.37 -20.27
C LYS A 120 22.73 -10.23 -20.77
N ILE A 121 23.31 -9.05 -20.94
CA ILE A 121 22.60 -7.89 -21.45
C ILE A 121 22.74 -7.86 -22.96
N THR A 122 21.59 -8.00 -23.64
CA THR A 122 21.50 -8.06 -25.11
C THR A 122 20.75 -6.88 -25.70
N ARG A 123 20.09 -6.08 -24.85
CA ARG A 123 19.29 -4.91 -25.26
C ARG A 123 19.76 -3.67 -24.52
N ALA A 124 19.77 -2.53 -25.25
CA ALA A 124 20.25 -1.26 -24.68
C ALA A 124 19.17 -0.50 -23.91
N ALA A 125 17.90 -0.77 -24.14
CA ALA A 125 16.80 -0.07 -23.51
C ALA A 125 15.57 -0.96 -23.38
N TRP A 126 14.68 -0.57 -22.46
CA TRP A 126 13.32 -1.06 -22.41
C TRP A 126 12.51 -0.40 -23.54
N THR A 127 11.76 -1.21 -24.28
CA THR A 127 10.81 -0.77 -25.32
C THR A 127 9.38 -0.81 -24.78
N GLY A 128 8.44 -0.20 -25.48
CA GLY A 128 6.99 -0.33 -25.16
C GLY A 128 6.55 -1.79 -25.09
N GLN A 129 7.05 -2.65 -26.01
CA GLN A 129 6.77 -4.09 -26.00
C GLN A 129 7.33 -4.80 -24.74
N ASP A 130 8.47 -4.33 -24.21
CA ASP A 130 9.01 -4.88 -22.97
C ASP A 130 8.16 -4.48 -21.76
N GLU A 131 7.66 -3.24 -21.75
CA GLU A 131 6.72 -2.78 -20.74
C GLU A 131 5.41 -3.57 -20.79
N ASP A 132 4.89 -3.87 -21.97
CA ASP A 132 3.65 -4.66 -22.13
C ASP A 132 3.87 -6.12 -21.67
N ARG A 133 5.02 -6.73 -21.99
CA ARG A 133 5.38 -8.06 -21.50
C ARG A 133 5.62 -8.09 -20.00
N PHE A 134 6.19 -7.04 -19.45
CA PHE A 134 6.31 -6.89 -17.99
C PHE A 134 4.94 -6.76 -17.34
N ALA A 135 4.05 -5.97 -17.92
CA ALA A 135 2.67 -5.84 -17.44
C ALA A 135 1.94 -7.21 -17.45
N GLU A 136 2.10 -7.98 -18.51
CA GLU A 136 1.53 -9.34 -18.59
C GLU A 136 2.13 -10.30 -17.55
N PHE A 137 3.45 -10.25 -17.34
CA PHE A 137 4.11 -11.02 -16.28
C PHE A 137 3.55 -10.70 -14.89
N ILE A 138 3.36 -9.42 -14.56
CA ILE A 138 2.77 -8.98 -13.28
C ILE A 138 1.30 -9.40 -13.19
N ARG A 139 0.53 -9.30 -14.29
CA ARG A 139 -0.87 -9.72 -14.33
C ARG A 139 -1.01 -11.22 -14.00
N LEU A 140 -0.18 -12.06 -14.60
CA LEU A 140 -0.21 -13.51 -14.36
C LEU A 140 0.13 -13.87 -12.90
N ILE A 141 1.12 -13.22 -12.29
CA ILE A 141 1.41 -13.38 -10.87
C ILE A 141 0.19 -12.97 -10.03
N GLY A 142 -0.39 -11.81 -10.32
CA GLY A 142 -1.54 -11.28 -9.57
C GLY A 142 -2.79 -12.17 -9.67
N GLU A 143 -3.08 -12.71 -10.84
CA GLU A 143 -4.25 -13.57 -11.08
C GLU A 143 -4.04 -15.03 -10.62
N SER A 144 -2.80 -15.43 -10.34
CA SER A 144 -2.49 -16.77 -9.82
C SER A 144 -2.79 -16.89 -8.32
N ASN A 145 -2.76 -18.12 -7.81
CA ASN A 145 -2.96 -18.41 -6.38
C ASN A 145 -1.64 -18.58 -5.61
N CYS A 146 -0.50 -18.19 -6.18
CA CYS A 146 0.79 -18.29 -5.51
C CYS A 146 0.83 -17.44 -4.23
N LYS A 147 1.52 -17.91 -3.19
CA LYS A 147 1.49 -17.33 -1.85
C LYS A 147 2.80 -16.69 -1.40
N THR A 148 3.91 -16.99 -2.09
CA THR A 148 5.23 -16.46 -1.79
C THR A 148 5.92 -16.05 -3.08
N THR A 149 6.96 -15.22 -2.98
CA THR A 149 7.79 -14.86 -4.14
C THR A 149 8.39 -16.12 -4.81
N HIS A 150 8.80 -17.10 -4.02
CA HIS A 150 9.29 -18.38 -4.53
C HIS A 150 8.21 -19.11 -5.33
N ASP A 151 7.02 -19.33 -4.76
CA ASP A 151 5.93 -20.05 -5.44
C ASP A 151 5.56 -19.40 -6.76
N CYS A 152 5.47 -18.05 -6.77
CA CYS A 152 5.12 -17.30 -7.96
C CYS A 152 6.16 -17.47 -9.07
N LEU A 153 7.43 -17.32 -8.73
CA LEU A 153 8.50 -17.33 -9.74
C LEU A 153 8.90 -18.73 -10.19
N THR A 154 8.57 -19.79 -9.43
CA THR A 154 8.81 -21.18 -9.81
C THR A 154 7.58 -21.89 -10.39
N SER A 155 6.46 -21.20 -10.49
CA SER A 155 5.24 -21.72 -11.12
C SER A 155 5.19 -21.31 -12.59
N PRO A 156 5.16 -22.24 -13.55
CA PRO A 156 5.01 -21.90 -14.97
C PRO A 156 3.68 -21.20 -15.31
N ILE A 157 2.65 -21.36 -14.46
CA ILE A 157 1.33 -20.71 -14.62
C ILE A 157 1.43 -19.23 -14.22
N ALA A 158 2.10 -18.92 -13.10
CA ALA A 158 2.27 -17.54 -12.63
C ALA A 158 3.41 -16.83 -13.36
N ASN A 159 4.43 -17.57 -13.79
CA ASN A 159 5.63 -17.05 -14.41
C ASN A 159 6.02 -17.84 -15.67
N PRO A 160 5.54 -17.48 -16.85
CA PRO A 160 5.89 -18.16 -18.09
C PRO A 160 7.37 -18.00 -18.51
N LEU A 161 8.14 -17.13 -17.83
CA LEU A 161 9.58 -16.98 -18.04
C LEU A 161 10.39 -18.09 -17.32
N TYR A 162 9.76 -18.86 -16.45
CA TYR A 162 10.39 -19.94 -15.73
C TYR A 162 10.41 -21.24 -16.55
N HIS A 163 11.61 -21.73 -16.84
CA HIS A 163 11.84 -22.96 -17.57
C HIS A 163 12.71 -23.95 -16.79
N GLY A 164 12.58 -23.98 -15.45
CA GLY A 164 13.44 -24.81 -14.60
C GLY A 164 14.89 -24.31 -14.52
N ASN A 165 15.16 -23.06 -14.80
CA ASN A 165 16.48 -22.50 -15.05
C ASN A 165 16.96 -21.51 -13.98
N HIS A 166 16.45 -21.58 -12.76
CA HIS A 166 16.99 -20.76 -11.68
C HIS A 166 18.32 -21.32 -11.17
N PRO A 167 19.29 -20.46 -10.82
CA PRO A 167 20.52 -20.89 -10.20
C PRO A 167 20.27 -21.44 -8.80
N PRO A 168 20.93 -22.55 -8.41
CA PRO A 168 20.86 -23.03 -7.03
C PRO A 168 21.27 -21.93 -6.05
N GLY A 169 20.52 -21.76 -4.96
CA GLY A 169 20.77 -20.72 -3.95
C GLY A 169 20.34 -19.30 -4.37
N MET A 170 19.52 -19.17 -5.41
CA MET A 170 18.90 -17.88 -5.74
C MET A 170 17.95 -17.46 -4.60
N PRO A 171 18.07 -16.24 -4.06
CA PRO A 171 17.16 -15.77 -3.02
C PRO A 171 15.78 -15.45 -3.60
N PHE A 172 14.72 -15.94 -2.96
CA PHE A 172 13.32 -15.66 -3.31
C PHE A 172 12.61 -15.01 -2.14
N PHE A 173 13.13 -13.91 -1.69
CA PHE A 173 12.56 -13.14 -0.59
C PHE A 173 12.29 -11.71 -1.06
N ALA A 174 11.12 -11.18 -0.72
CA ALA A 174 10.78 -9.78 -0.89
C ALA A 174 9.76 -9.37 0.16
N ASP A 175 9.96 -8.19 0.76
CA ASP A 175 8.94 -7.48 1.50
C ASP A 175 8.19 -6.47 0.59
N CYS A 176 7.36 -5.62 1.17
CA CYS A 176 6.57 -4.66 0.39
C CYS A 176 7.43 -3.68 -0.42
N ALA A 177 8.57 -3.25 0.12
CA ALA A 177 9.40 -2.23 -0.51
C ALA A 177 10.26 -2.79 -1.64
N ASP A 178 10.80 -3.98 -1.47
CA ASP A 178 11.68 -4.56 -2.45
C ASP A 178 10.96 -5.43 -3.51
N LEU A 179 9.71 -5.87 -3.27
CA LEU A 179 8.93 -6.64 -4.24
C LEU A 179 8.90 -6.03 -5.65
N PRO A 180 8.54 -4.75 -5.83
CA PRO A 180 8.51 -4.16 -7.18
C PRO A 180 9.88 -4.18 -7.84
N PHE A 181 10.96 -3.92 -7.10
CA PHE A 181 12.34 -3.97 -7.61
C PHE A 181 12.77 -5.39 -7.93
N TYR A 182 12.40 -6.36 -7.10
CA TYR A 182 12.70 -7.76 -7.31
C TYR A 182 12.05 -8.27 -8.60
N LEU A 183 10.76 -8.02 -8.80
CA LEU A 183 10.03 -8.44 -9.99
C LEU A 183 10.58 -7.75 -11.26
N ARG A 184 10.92 -6.45 -11.16
CA ARG A 184 11.52 -5.72 -12.28
C ARG A 184 12.91 -6.23 -12.63
N ALA A 185 13.75 -6.48 -11.64
CA ALA A 185 15.09 -7.09 -11.81
C ALA A 185 14.99 -8.49 -12.40
N TYR A 186 14.07 -9.33 -11.91
CA TYR A 186 13.85 -10.67 -12.42
C TYR A 186 13.47 -10.67 -13.90
N PHE A 187 12.48 -9.84 -14.26
CA PHE A 187 12.08 -9.68 -15.66
C PHE A 187 13.23 -9.18 -16.53
N SER A 188 14.01 -8.22 -16.03
CA SER A 188 15.18 -7.68 -16.75
C SER A 188 16.23 -8.75 -17.00
N TRP A 189 16.53 -9.57 -15.99
CA TRP A 189 17.47 -10.68 -16.10
C TRP A 189 17.03 -11.71 -17.15
N GLN A 190 15.77 -12.16 -17.08
CA GLN A 190 15.23 -13.15 -18.00
C GLN A 190 15.16 -12.65 -19.46
N ASN A 191 15.09 -11.33 -19.67
CA ASN A 191 14.93 -10.73 -20.99
C ASN A 191 16.20 -10.01 -21.51
N GLY A 192 17.33 -10.12 -20.82
CA GLY A 192 18.59 -9.51 -21.24
C GLY A 192 18.56 -7.98 -21.29
N LEU A 193 17.79 -7.37 -20.37
CA LEU A 193 17.64 -5.93 -20.24
C LEU A 193 18.61 -5.36 -19.20
N PRO A 194 19.09 -4.12 -19.37
CA PRO A 194 19.85 -3.43 -18.35
C PRO A 194 18.91 -2.98 -17.22
N PHE A 195 19.47 -2.86 -16.01
CA PHE A 195 18.72 -2.43 -14.85
C PHE A 195 19.58 -1.60 -13.91
N SER A 196 19.01 -0.57 -13.30
CA SER A 196 19.62 0.11 -12.15
C SER A 196 18.53 0.51 -11.17
N PHE A 197 18.91 0.63 -9.91
CA PHE A 197 18.00 1.04 -8.84
C PHE A 197 18.73 1.80 -7.75
N SER A 198 18.00 2.63 -7.01
CA SER A 198 18.52 3.37 -5.87
C SER A 198 18.79 2.43 -4.69
N THR A 199 19.95 2.56 -4.07
CA THR A 199 20.41 1.73 -2.94
C THR A 199 20.58 2.53 -1.66
N ALA A 200 20.60 3.85 -1.76
CA ALA A 200 20.71 4.73 -0.62
C ALA A 200 19.92 6.01 -0.83
N VAL A 201 19.26 6.44 0.23
CA VAL A 201 18.53 7.71 0.30
C VAL A 201 18.91 8.46 1.57
N SER A 202 18.81 9.79 1.52
CA SER A 202 18.97 10.65 2.69
C SER A 202 17.81 11.62 2.77
N LEU A 203 17.59 12.25 3.94
CA LEU A 203 16.63 13.33 4.04
C LEU A 203 16.98 14.44 3.03
N HIS A 204 15.97 14.99 2.37
CA HIS A 204 16.15 16.12 1.48
C HIS A 204 16.64 17.35 2.28
N PRO A 205 17.67 18.09 1.81
CA PRO A 205 18.15 19.30 2.48
C PRO A 205 16.99 20.29 2.72
N GLY A 206 16.91 20.81 3.94
CA GLY A 206 15.82 21.72 4.34
C GLY A 206 14.53 21.05 4.81
N THR A 207 14.44 19.72 4.74
CA THR A 207 13.33 18.98 5.34
C THR A 207 13.63 18.77 6.82
N THR A 208 12.88 19.44 7.68
CA THR A 208 12.81 19.04 9.09
C THR A 208 11.81 17.90 9.19
N ALA A 209 12.24 16.79 9.77
CA ALA A 209 11.32 15.73 10.16
C ALA A 209 10.39 16.26 11.27
N ALA A 210 9.36 17.01 10.87
CA ALA A 210 8.32 17.38 11.82
C ALA A 210 7.64 16.10 12.31
N LYS A 211 7.47 15.98 13.62
CA LYS A 211 6.82 14.83 14.25
C LYS A 211 5.46 14.60 13.56
N GLY A 212 5.27 13.43 12.96
CA GLY A 212 4.03 13.07 12.28
C GLY A 212 3.88 13.56 10.81
N SER A 213 4.89 14.22 10.24
CA SER A 213 4.90 14.54 8.80
C SER A 213 5.76 13.55 8.04
N PRO A 214 5.30 13.04 6.88
CA PRO A 214 6.13 12.20 6.03
C PRO A 214 7.37 13.00 5.60
N SER A 215 8.56 12.48 5.93
CA SER A 215 9.83 13.08 5.51
C SER A 215 10.00 12.92 4.00
N SER A 216 10.55 13.92 3.34
CA SER A 216 10.98 13.85 1.94
C SER A 216 12.44 13.43 1.87
N PHE A 217 12.75 12.52 0.95
CA PHE A 217 14.09 11.98 0.76
C PHE A 217 14.68 12.38 -0.59
N GLN A 218 15.98 12.19 -0.75
CA GLN A 218 16.71 12.28 -2.01
C GLN A 218 17.56 11.02 -2.20
N VAL A 219 17.74 10.60 -3.45
CA VAL A 219 18.62 9.49 -3.83
C VAL A 219 20.07 9.93 -3.71
N ILE A 220 20.88 9.18 -2.98
CA ILE A 220 22.31 9.40 -2.77
C ILE A 220 23.18 8.22 -3.18
N GLY A 221 22.59 7.10 -3.58
CA GLY A 221 23.31 5.91 -4.06
C GLY A 221 22.49 5.12 -5.07
N ARG A 222 23.17 4.50 -6.04
CA ARG A 222 22.54 3.72 -7.10
C ARG A 222 23.39 2.51 -7.47
N TYR A 223 22.77 1.37 -7.70
CA TYR A 223 23.39 0.16 -8.20
C TYR A 223 23.06 -0.03 -9.67
N HIS A 224 24.08 -0.25 -10.49
CA HIS A 224 23.98 -0.37 -11.93
C HIS A 224 24.31 -1.78 -12.38
N ILE A 225 23.38 -2.44 -13.04
CA ILE A 225 23.55 -3.71 -13.73
C ILE A 225 23.73 -3.41 -15.21
N VAL A 226 24.98 -3.38 -15.63
CA VAL A 226 25.42 -3.05 -17.00
C VAL A 226 26.27 -4.18 -17.57
N PRO A 227 26.49 -4.26 -18.89
CA PRO A 227 27.32 -5.30 -19.49
C PRO A 227 28.75 -5.31 -18.91
N PRO A 228 29.28 -6.51 -18.66
CA PRO A 228 28.78 -7.84 -19.02
C PRO A 228 27.77 -8.46 -18.02
N GLY A 229 27.41 -7.76 -16.97
CA GLY A 229 26.40 -8.14 -15.98
C GLY A 229 26.89 -9.14 -14.92
N PRO A 230 26.22 -9.18 -13.74
CA PRO A 230 26.51 -10.04 -12.62
C PRO A 230 25.87 -11.43 -12.75
N ASP A 231 26.16 -12.32 -11.81
CA ASP A 231 25.28 -13.44 -11.46
C ASP A 231 24.06 -12.93 -10.69
N PRO A 232 22.83 -13.40 -10.95
CA PRO A 232 21.64 -12.98 -10.23
C PRO A 232 21.73 -13.23 -8.72
N ARG A 233 22.46 -14.27 -8.27
CA ARG A 233 22.70 -14.54 -6.83
C ARG A 233 23.49 -13.44 -6.13
N VAL A 234 24.20 -12.60 -6.89
CA VAL A 234 24.91 -11.41 -6.37
C VAL A 234 24.03 -10.15 -6.50
N ALA A 235 23.25 -10.05 -7.57
CA ALA A 235 22.44 -8.86 -7.84
C ALA A 235 21.17 -8.78 -6.98
N PHE A 236 20.45 -9.89 -6.79
CA PHE A 236 19.19 -9.87 -6.04
C PHE A 236 19.32 -9.56 -4.54
N PRO A 237 20.36 -10.01 -3.81
CA PRO A 237 20.58 -9.56 -2.45
C PRO A 237 20.73 -8.04 -2.30
N GLU A 238 21.23 -7.36 -3.35
CA GLU A 238 21.33 -5.90 -3.32
C GLU A 238 19.95 -5.20 -3.38
N VAL A 239 18.93 -5.87 -3.94
CA VAL A 239 17.54 -5.37 -3.95
C VAL A 239 16.98 -5.25 -2.53
N ALA A 240 17.35 -6.15 -1.61
CA ALA A 240 16.95 -6.09 -0.21
C ALA A 240 17.46 -4.85 0.56
N ARG A 241 18.27 -3.98 -0.08
CA ARG A 241 18.66 -2.67 0.47
C ARG A 241 17.57 -1.62 0.29
N VAL A 242 16.61 -1.89 -0.58
CA VAL A 242 15.49 -0.99 -0.82
C VAL A 242 14.58 -1.01 0.41
N SER A 243 14.10 0.15 0.79
CA SER A 243 13.14 0.32 1.89
C SER A 243 12.07 1.32 1.47
N THR A 244 11.04 1.48 2.26
CA THR A 244 9.96 2.44 2.00
C THR A 244 10.46 3.89 1.82
N ALA A 245 11.62 4.23 2.38
CA ALA A 245 12.25 5.54 2.20
C ALA A 245 12.63 5.85 0.74
N HIS A 246 12.90 4.81 -0.09
CA HIS A 246 13.18 4.95 -1.52
C HIS A 246 11.97 5.36 -2.35
N PHE A 247 10.76 5.30 -1.79
CA PHE A 247 9.53 5.74 -2.42
C PHE A 247 9.08 7.13 -1.95
N ARG A 248 9.58 7.61 -0.79
CA ARG A 248 9.27 8.93 -0.22
C ARG A 248 10.08 10.04 -0.86
N LEU A 249 9.92 10.19 -2.15
CA LEU A 249 10.63 11.14 -2.98
C LEU A 249 9.62 12.16 -3.54
N PRO A 250 9.94 13.46 -3.54
CA PRO A 250 9.01 14.48 -3.99
C PRO A 250 8.49 14.22 -5.41
N ALA A 251 7.24 14.57 -5.67
CA ALA A 251 6.62 14.47 -6.99
C ALA A 251 7.41 15.25 -8.05
N VAL A 252 7.81 16.47 -7.70
CA VAL A 252 8.74 17.30 -8.50
C VAL A 252 10.12 17.13 -7.89
N TYR A 253 10.91 16.25 -8.49
CA TYR A 253 12.20 15.87 -7.94
C TYR A 253 13.34 16.75 -8.47
N ARG A 254 14.16 17.28 -7.55
CA ARG A 254 15.29 18.18 -7.88
C ARG A 254 16.64 17.67 -7.37
N GLY A 255 16.72 16.42 -6.95
CA GLY A 255 17.96 15.82 -6.48
C GLY A 255 18.92 15.52 -7.63
N ARG A 256 20.20 15.31 -7.28
CA ARG A 256 21.27 15.05 -8.25
C ARG A 256 21.09 13.73 -9.00
N MET A 257 20.68 12.67 -8.28
CA MET A 257 20.40 11.36 -8.85
C MET A 257 18.90 11.20 -8.99
N LEU A 258 18.40 10.88 -10.19
CA LEU A 258 16.98 10.70 -10.44
C LEU A 258 16.40 9.49 -9.68
N PRO A 259 15.15 9.58 -9.20
CA PRO A 259 14.46 8.45 -8.58
C PRO A 259 14.12 7.36 -9.61
N ASP A 260 13.86 6.15 -9.13
CA ASP A 260 13.48 5.01 -9.99
C ASP A 260 12.06 5.14 -10.56
N HIS A 261 11.23 5.90 -9.88
CA HIS A 261 9.82 6.07 -10.19
C HIS A 261 9.44 7.54 -10.36
N TYR A 262 8.31 7.76 -11.01
CA TYR A 262 7.70 9.08 -11.18
C TYR A 262 6.18 9.01 -11.04
N PRO A 263 5.51 10.08 -10.59
CA PRO A 263 4.06 10.14 -10.49
C PRO A 263 3.41 10.22 -11.87
N VAL A 264 2.25 9.60 -12.03
CA VAL A 264 1.55 9.48 -13.31
C VAL A 264 0.16 10.07 -13.29
N ALA A 265 -0.37 10.37 -14.47
CA ALA A 265 -1.75 10.72 -14.68
C ALA A 265 -2.68 9.56 -14.31
N ILE A 266 -3.85 9.89 -13.79
CA ILE A 266 -4.88 8.90 -13.44
C ILE A 266 -5.67 8.54 -14.71
N THR A 267 -5.11 7.66 -15.53
CA THR A 267 -5.71 7.14 -16.76
C THR A 267 -5.43 5.64 -16.89
N ARG A 268 -6.23 4.93 -17.70
CA ARG A 268 -6.00 3.49 -17.96
C ARG A 268 -4.68 3.19 -18.65
N GLU A 269 -4.18 4.13 -19.45
CA GLU A 269 -2.90 4.01 -20.15
C GLU A 269 -1.73 4.10 -19.19
N SER A 270 -1.84 4.93 -18.15
CA SER A 270 -0.80 5.16 -17.15
C SER A 270 -0.87 4.16 -16.00
N ILE A 271 -2.08 3.84 -15.51
CA ILE A 271 -2.30 2.89 -14.41
C ILE A 271 -2.65 1.52 -14.98
N LYS A 272 -1.64 0.67 -15.10
CA LYS A 272 -1.75 -0.70 -15.62
C LYS A 272 -0.88 -1.65 -14.78
N ALA A 273 -0.91 -2.93 -15.10
CA ALA A 273 -0.06 -3.90 -14.40
C ALA A 273 1.42 -3.48 -14.41
N GLY A 274 2.07 -3.56 -13.27
CA GLY A 274 3.43 -3.04 -13.03
C GLY A 274 3.50 -1.60 -12.51
N THR A 275 2.37 -0.86 -12.45
CA THR A 275 2.27 0.42 -11.74
C THR A 275 2.40 0.18 -10.24
N ILE A 276 3.10 1.06 -9.55
CA ILE A 276 3.34 0.99 -8.12
C ILE A 276 2.34 1.88 -7.39
N ILE A 277 1.81 1.39 -6.28
CA ILE A 277 1.06 2.16 -5.30
C ILE A 277 1.97 2.37 -4.09
N PHE A 278 2.22 3.61 -3.73
CA PHE A 278 2.91 3.98 -2.50
C PHE A 278 1.94 4.61 -1.51
N ASP A 279 1.64 3.89 -0.43
CA ASP A 279 0.89 4.39 0.73
C ASP A 279 1.80 5.33 1.55
N PRO A 280 1.38 6.56 1.86
CA PRO A 280 2.16 7.50 2.68
C PRO A 280 2.51 6.93 4.06
N LEU A 281 1.77 5.94 4.56
CA LEU A 281 2.06 5.23 5.81
C LEU A 281 3.21 4.22 5.69
N GLY A 282 3.75 4.02 4.48
CA GLY A 282 4.97 3.25 4.27
C GLY A 282 4.76 1.86 3.66
N HIS A 283 3.56 1.58 3.13
CA HIS A 283 3.32 0.34 2.40
C HIS A 283 3.43 0.53 0.89
N ILE A 284 3.89 -0.50 0.20
CA ILE A 284 4.06 -0.50 -1.25
C ILE A 284 3.34 -1.71 -1.83
N ALA A 285 2.61 -1.48 -2.92
CA ALA A 285 1.95 -2.52 -3.67
C ALA A 285 2.20 -2.37 -5.18
N VAL A 286 1.98 -3.43 -5.94
CA VAL A 286 2.14 -3.46 -7.40
C VAL A 286 0.79 -3.77 -8.03
N VAL A 287 0.28 -2.88 -8.86
CA VAL A 287 -0.95 -3.09 -9.62
C VAL A 287 -0.76 -4.29 -10.55
N TYR A 288 -1.71 -5.23 -10.55
CA TYR A 288 -1.72 -6.31 -11.53
C TYR A 288 -2.91 -6.25 -12.50
N LYS A 289 -3.96 -5.47 -12.17
CA LYS A 289 -5.15 -5.34 -13.00
C LYS A 289 -5.94 -4.08 -12.67
N VAL A 290 -6.53 -3.48 -13.68
CA VAL A 290 -7.64 -2.53 -13.57
C VAL A 290 -8.84 -3.16 -14.24
N ASP A 291 -9.92 -3.42 -13.49
CA ASP A 291 -11.11 -4.09 -13.99
C ASP A 291 -12.06 -3.14 -14.77
N ASP A 292 -13.18 -3.68 -15.27
CA ASP A 292 -14.17 -2.91 -16.02
C ASP A 292 -15.01 -1.96 -15.13
N HIS A 293 -14.89 -2.07 -13.81
CA HIS A 293 -15.46 -1.13 -12.87
C HIS A 293 -14.46 -0.06 -12.41
N GLY A 294 -13.26 0.00 -13.00
CA GLY A 294 -12.18 0.90 -12.62
C GLY A 294 -11.52 0.55 -11.28
N ARG A 295 -11.77 -0.65 -10.71
CA ARG A 295 -11.09 -1.10 -9.50
C ARG A 295 -9.65 -1.47 -9.82
N VAL A 296 -8.74 -0.97 -9.01
CA VAL A 296 -7.32 -1.26 -9.14
C VAL A 296 -6.97 -2.40 -8.20
N HIS A 297 -6.64 -3.54 -8.76
CA HIS A 297 -6.22 -4.73 -8.04
C HIS A 297 -4.70 -4.76 -7.93
N PHE A 298 -4.18 -5.06 -6.76
CA PHE A 298 -2.74 -5.09 -6.50
C PHE A 298 -2.27 -6.37 -5.81
N ILE A 299 -0.99 -6.65 -5.92
CA ILE A 299 -0.23 -7.59 -5.10
C ILE A 299 0.72 -6.83 -4.21
N ASP A 300 0.97 -7.35 -3.03
CA ASP A 300 1.96 -6.84 -2.09
C ASP A 300 2.65 -7.99 -1.37
N ALA A 301 3.84 -7.74 -0.84
CA ALA A 301 4.59 -8.71 -0.05
C ALA A 301 4.77 -8.22 1.39
N HIS A 302 5.00 -9.16 2.28
CA HIS A 302 5.16 -8.90 3.70
C HIS A 302 6.47 -9.52 4.22
N PRO A 303 7.00 -9.05 5.36
CA PRO A 303 8.24 -9.56 5.93
C PRO A 303 8.21 -11.05 6.31
N ASP A 304 7.01 -11.65 6.45
CA ASP A 304 6.83 -13.09 6.59
C ASP A 304 6.95 -13.87 5.26
N ASN A 305 7.40 -13.20 4.19
CA ASN A 305 7.52 -13.70 2.82
C ASN A 305 6.17 -14.09 2.17
N SER A 306 5.05 -13.70 2.75
CA SER A 306 3.75 -13.90 2.12
C SER A 306 3.49 -12.87 1.02
N LEU A 307 2.84 -13.31 -0.06
CA LEU A 307 2.31 -12.48 -1.13
C LEU A 307 0.79 -12.41 -0.99
N THR A 308 0.28 -11.20 -0.84
CA THR A 308 -1.15 -10.95 -0.68
C THR A 308 -1.75 -10.18 -1.86
N ARG A 309 -3.07 -10.07 -1.90
CA ARG A 309 -3.80 -9.41 -2.97
C ARG A 309 -4.88 -8.53 -2.38
N GLY A 310 -4.90 -7.29 -2.83
CA GLY A 310 -5.87 -6.29 -2.38
C GLY A 310 -6.53 -5.54 -3.52
N VAL A 311 -7.43 -4.65 -3.15
CA VAL A 311 -8.07 -3.68 -4.05
C VAL A 311 -7.81 -2.29 -3.48
N TYR A 312 -7.32 -1.38 -4.32
CA TYR A 312 -7.07 0.01 -3.94
C TYR A 312 -8.38 0.73 -3.62
N ASP A 313 -8.46 1.26 -2.43
CA ASP A 313 -9.62 2.02 -1.96
C ASP A 313 -9.19 3.02 -0.85
N SER A 314 -10.16 3.62 -0.16
CA SER A 314 -9.99 4.68 0.84
C SER A 314 -9.13 4.29 2.06
N GLU A 315 -8.84 3.02 2.25
CA GLU A 315 -7.89 2.53 3.27
C GLU A 315 -6.43 2.89 2.96
N ILE A 316 -6.12 3.08 1.66
CA ILE A 316 -4.82 3.62 1.23
C ILE A 316 -4.96 5.13 1.12
N GLU A 317 -4.36 5.82 2.07
CA GLU A 317 -4.52 7.26 2.19
C GLU A 317 -3.87 8.01 1.01
N ARG A 318 -4.49 9.13 0.64
CA ARG A 318 -3.87 10.06 -0.29
C ARG A 318 -2.76 10.83 0.41
N GLY A 319 -1.57 10.85 -0.17
CA GLY A 319 -0.43 11.62 0.35
C GLY A 319 -0.17 12.92 -0.40
N GLY A 320 0.71 13.74 0.17
CA GLY A 320 1.12 15.01 -0.43
C GLY A 320 2.29 14.87 -1.43
N PRO A 321 2.56 15.93 -2.21
CA PRO A 321 3.61 15.94 -3.22
C PRO A 321 5.01 15.79 -2.64
N ASP A 322 5.24 16.19 -1.39
CA ASP A 322 6.55 16.07 -0.73
C ASP A 322 6.92 14.61 -0.42
N SER A 323 5.93 13.79 -0.07
CA SER A 323 6.14 12.35 0.10
C SER A 323 6.11 11.59 -1.21
N GLY A 324 5.45 12.16 -2.23
CA GLY A 324 5.23 11.52 -3.52
C GLY A 324 4.43 10.23 -3.43
N ALA A 325 3.52 10.10 -2.45
CA ALA A 325 2.64 8.94 -2.33
C ALA A 325 1.63 8.86 -3.48
N GLY A 326 1.05 7.69 -3.70
CA GLY A 326 0.08 7.43 -4.78
C GLY A 326 0.65 6.57 -5.90
N PHE A 327 0.11 6.74 -7.10
CA PHE A 327 0.47 5.92 -8.27
C PHE A 327 1.76 6.40 -8.92
N LYS A 328 2.67 5.44 -9.17
CA LYS A 328 3.97 5.69 -9.79
C LYS A 328 4.30 4.66 -10.84
N ARG A 329 5.06 5.06 -11.87
CA ARG A 329 5.62 4.17 -12.87
C ARG A 329 7.14 4.16 -12.83
N TRP A 330 7.71 3.11 -13.40
CA TRP A 330 9.14 2.94 -13.57
C TRP A 330 9.68 3.97 -14.56
N ARG A 331 10.75 4.65 -14.17
CA ARG A 331 11.47 5.58 -15.04
C ARG A 331 12.21 4.79 -16.11
N PRO A 332 11.99 5.09 -17.40
CA PRO A 332 12.71 4.42 -18.48
C PRO A 332 14.21 4.58 -18.35
N GLN A 333 14.94 3.50 -18.64
CA GLN A 333 16.39 3.41 -18.56
C GLN A 333 16.97 3.00 -19.90
N THR A 334 18.06 3.66 -20.31
CA THR A 334 18.77 3.38 -21.58
C THR A 334 20.26 3.24 -21.32
N LEU A 335 20.87 2.19 -21.85
CA LEU A 335 22.30 1.98 -21.85
C LEU A 335 22.94 2.75 -23.03
N ILE A 336 23.74 3.74 -22.72
CA ILE A 336 24.36 4.64 -23.71
C ILE A 336 25.83 4.24 -23.88
N GLY A 337 26.29 4.20 -25.14
CA GLY A 337 27.70 3.95 -25.48
C GLY A 337 28.13 2.50 -25.40
N ALA A 338 27.19 1.56 -25.20
CA ALA A 338 27.51 0.13 -25.28
C ALA A 338 27.80 -0.30 -26.73
N LYS A 339 28.71 -1.27 -26.86
CA LYS A 339 29.07 -1.90 -28.14
C LYS A 339 28.43 -3.28 -28.21
N ARG A 340 27.90 -3.66 -29.37
CA ARG A 340 27.33 -4.97 -29.63
C ARG A 340 28.40 -5.93 -30.12
N ALA A 341 28.52 -7.09 -29.48
CA ALA A 341 29.39 -8.20 -29.91
C ALA A 341 28.69 -9.05 -30.99
N ALA A 342 29.43 -9.92 -31.65
CA ALA A 342 28.92 -10.80 -32.71
C ALA A 342 27.83 -11.79 -32.21
N ASP A 343 27.90 -12.21 -30.96
CA ASP A 343 26.88 -13.06 -30.30
C ASP A 343 25.62 -12.31 -29.86
N GLY A 344 25.52 -11.01 -30.18
CA GLY A 344 24.40 -10.15 -29.83
C GLY A 344 24.44 -9.55 -28.43
N THR A 345 25.40 -9.95 -27.58
CA THR A 345 25.60 -9.35 -26.25
C THR A 345 26.15 -7.93 -26.36
N LEU A 346 25.88 -7.12 -25.34
CA LEU A 346 26.42 -5.78 -25.25
C LEU A 346 27.66 -5.77 -24.32
N SER A 347 28.55 -4.81 -24.53
CA SER A 347 29.70 -4.57 -23.67
C SER A 347 29.88 -3.09 -23.41
N GLY A 348 30.30 -2.71 -22.18
CA GLY A 348 30.49 -1.34 -21.76
C GLY A 348 29.19 -0.53 -21.73
N GLY A 349 29.33 0.79 -21.74
CA GLY A 349 28.21 1.72 -21.66
C GLY A 349 27.91 2.16 -20.24
N ARG A 350 26.98 3.13 -20.12
CA ARG A 350 26.46 3.65 -18.85
C ARG A 350 24.94 3.79 -18.94
N LEU A 351 24.25 3.56 -17.84
CA LEU A 351 22.81 3.75 -17.77
C LEU A 351 22.47 5.25 -17.63
N LYS A 352 21.45 5.66 -18.36
CA LYS A 352 20.82 6.97 -18.27
C LYS A 352 19.33 6.77 -18.02
N LEU A 353 18.79 7.46 -17.01
CA LEU A 353 17.37 7.52 -16.71
C LEU A 353 16.74 8.70 -17.47
N MET A 354 15.50 8.52 -17.90
CA MET A 354 14.72 9.57 -18.56
C MET A 354 14.31 10.64 -17.55
N SER A 355 14.45 11.93 -17.89
CA SER A 355 14.04 13.06 -17.05
C SER A 355 12.53 13.31 -17.10
N ASP A 356 11.97 14.01 -16.11
CA ASP A 356 10.52 14.25 -15.99
C ASP A 356 9.91 14.91 -17.22
N ASN A 357 10.59 15.87 -17.82
CA ASN A 357 10.12 16.57 -19.03
C ASN A 357 10.11 15.70 -20.32
N GLN A 358 10.61 14.49 -20.25
CA GLN A 358 10.62 13.51 -21.35
C GLN A 358 9.56 12.42 -21.17
N LEU A 359 8.86 12.41 -20.03
CA LEU A 359 7.87 11.41 -19.67
C LEU A 359 6.48 11.87 -20.10
N PRO A 360 5.82 11.18 -21.05
CA PRO A 360 4.57 11.68 -21.63
C PRO A 360 3.37 11.59 -20.66
N ASP A 361 3.45 10.70 -19.71
CA ASP A 361 2.39 10.44 -18.72
C ASP A 361 2.75 10.93 -17.30
N TRP A 362 3.85 11.71 -17.17
CA TRP A 362 4.16 12.37 -15.90
C TRP A 362 3.05 13.35 -15.53
N SER A 363 2.55 13.25 -14.30
CA SER A 363 1.50 14.14 -13.80
C SER A 363 1.57 14.24 -12.27
N ASP A 364 1.25 15.43 -11.78
CA ASP A 364 1.08 15.72 -10.37
C ASP A 364 -0.39 15.96 -9.98
N GLU A 365 -1.34 15.64 -10.89
CA GLU A 365 -2.77 15.85 -10.66
C GLU A 365 -3.29 15.13 -9.41
N GLN A 366 -2.71 13.98 -9.06
CA GLN A 366 -3.07 13.24 -7.86
C GLN A 366 -2.77 14.01 -6.55
N TYR A 367 -1.94 15.05 -6.61
CA TYR A 367 -1.62 15.92 -5.47
C TYR A 367 -2.39 17.24 -5.50
N HIS A 368 -2.43 17.89 -6.64
CA HIS A 368 -2.94 19.25 -6.79
C HIS A 368 -4.37 19.34 -7.34
N GLY A 369 -4.96 18.19 -7.67
CA GLY A 369 -6.30 18.11 -8.26
C GLY A 369 -6.32 18.45 -9.75
N THR A 370 -7.52 18.43 -10.29
CA THR A 370 -7.79 18.65 -11.72
C THR A 370 -8.53 19.97 -12.00
N ASP A 371 -8.85 20.74 -10.95
CA ASP A 371 -9.43 22.07 -11.08
C ASP A 371 -8.41 23.04 -11.68
N ALA A 372 -8.87 23.96 -12.54
CA ALA A 372 -8.03 24.97 -13.16
C ALA A 372 -7.31 25.87 -12.12
N GLY A 373 -7.88 26.03 -10.94
CA GLY A 373 -7.30 26.76 -9.82
C GLY A 373 -6.28 26.03 -8.98
N ARG A 374 -5.79 24.87 -9.38
CA ARG A 374 -4.80 23.97 -8.70
C ARG A 374 -4.40 24.43 -7.30
N SER A 375 -4.82 23.71 -6.27
CA SER A 375 -4.54 24.10 -4.89
C SER A 375 -3.05 23.97 -4.55
N ALA A 376 -2.48 25.00 -3.91
CA ALA A 376 -1.16 24.92 -3.30
C ALA A 376 -1.13 23.97 -2.09
N ASP A 377 -2.22 23.91 -1.31
CA ASP A 377 -2.42 22.90 -0.28
C ASP A 377 -3.06 21.65 -0.91
N TRP A 378 -2.29 20.57 -0.98
CA TRP A 378 -2.74 19.32 -1.55
C TRP A 378 -3.98 18.73 -0.84
N ARG A 379 -4.21 19.07 0.43
CA ARG A 379 -5.37 18.58 1.19
C ARG A 379 -6.69 19.18 0.70
N SER A 380 -6.64 20.41 0.20
CA SER A 380 -7.80 21.13 -0.37
C SER A 380 -7.94 20.96 -1.88
N ALA A 381 -7.13 20.06 -2.50
CA ALA A 381 -7.20 19.80 -3.94
C ALA A 381 -8.58 19.23 -4.33
N ARG A 382 -9.14 19.74 -5.44
CA ARG A 382 -10.42 19.32 -5.99
C ARG A 382 -10.21 18.43 -7.21
N PHE A 383 -10.98 17.34 -7.25
CA PHE A 383 -10.95 16.37 -8.35
C PHE A 383 -12.28 16.46 -9.10
N LEU A 384 -12.22 16.72 -10.41
CA LEU A 384 -13.39 16.95 -11.24
C LEU A 384 -13.61 15.82 -12.24
N ILE A 385 -14.87 15.39 -12.33
CA ILE A 385 -15.37 14.56 -13.44
C ILE A 385 -16.38 15.42 -14.21
N GLY A 386 -15.97 15.93 -15.38
CA GLY A 386 -16.68 17.01 -16.05
C GLY A 386 -16.66 18.28 -15.21
N ALA A 387 -17.83 18.79 -14.80
CA ALA A 387 -17.97 19.96 -13.93
C ALA A 387 -18.13 19.60 -12.44
N ASP A 388 -18.21 18.32 -12.10
CA ASP A 388 -18.57 17.89 -10.74
C ASP A 388 -17.35 17.49 -9.93
N ALA A 389 -17.27 18.06 -8.73
CA ALA A 389 -16.27 17.67 -7.75
C ALA A 389 -16.63 16.32 -7.13
N VAL A 390 -15.62 15.44 -7.07
CA VAL A 390 -15.71 14.13 -6.42
C VAL A 390 -14.57 13.97 -5.43
N ASP A 391 -14.68 13.01 -4.49
CA ASP A 391 -13.53 12.63 -3.67
C ASP A 391 -12.44 11.94 -4.51
N TYR A 392 -11.23 11.87 -3.97
CA TYR A 392 -10.08 11.35 -4.71
C TYR A 392 -10.25 9.89 -5.14
N HIS A 393 -10.78 9.02 -4.29
CA HIS A 393 -10.93 7.61 -4.62
C HIS A 393 -12.04 7.38 -5.65
N ALA A 394 -13.15 8.13 -5.55
CA ALA A 394 -14.17 8.15 -6.59
C ALA A 394 -13.61 8.70 -7.92
N PHE A 395 -12.77 9.73 -7.87
CA PHE A 395 -12.08 10.26 -9.06
C PHE A 395 -11.22 9.17 -9.72
N VAL A 396 -10.37 8.49 -8.97
CA VAL A 396 -9.54 7.38 -9.47
C VAL A 396 -10.43 6.32 -10.15
N ARG A 397 -11.49 5.89 -9.47
CA ARG A 397 -12.42 4.87 -9.98
C ARG A 397 -13.11 5.32 -11.28
N LEU A 398 -13.67 6.53 -11.32
CA LEU A 398 -14.38 7.07 -12.49
C LEU A 398 -13.45 7.34 -13.68
N ARG A 399 -12.21 7.72 -13.43
CA ARG A 399 -11.19 7.90 -14.47
C ARG A 399 -10.70 6.58 -15.07
N LEU A 400 -10.71 5.53 -14.29
CA LEU A 400 -10.25 4.20 -14.70
C LEU A 400 -11.40 3.29 -15.18
N ALA A 401 -12.64 3.63 -14.90
CA ALA A 401 -13.81 2.94 -15.43
C ALA A 401 -14.09 3.34 -16.89
N PRO A 402 -14.84 2.53 -17.66
CA PRO A 402 -15.36 2.92 -18.97
C PRO A 402 -16.19 4.21 -18.90
N ALA A 403 -16.22 4.96 -20.01
CA ALA A 403 -17.02 6.19 -20.08
C ALA A 403 -18.49 5.92 -19.74
N GLY A 404 -19.07 6.79 -18.90
CA GLY A 404 -20.46 6.63 -18.45
C GLY A 404 -20.66 5.64 -17.31
N TYR A 405 -19.59 5.10 -16.73
CA TYR A 405 -19.68 4.24 -15.54
C TYR A 405 -20.41 4.95 -14.41
N LYS A 406 -21.23 4.19 -13.70
CA LYS A 406 -21.92 4.60 -12.49
C LYS A 406 -21.76 3.55 -11.41
N PHE A 407 -21.56 3.98 -10.18
CA PHE A 407 -21.50 3.10 -9.02
C PHE A 407 -22.86 2.44 -8.79
N ASP A 408 -22.85 1.14 -8.61
CA ASP A 408 -24.00 0.37 -8.14
C ASP A 408 -23.85 0.15 -6.63
N PRO A 409 -24.69 0.76 -5.78
CA PRO A 409 -24.56 0.65 -4.32
C PRO A 409 -24.58 -0.78 -3.80
N ILE A 410 -25.34 -1.66 -4.44
CA ILE A 410 -25.46 -3.08 -4.07
C ILE A 410 -24.16 -3.80 -4.36
N GLU A 411 -23.62 -3.62 -5.58
CA GLU A 411 -22.36 -4.24 -5.98
C GLU A 411 -21.17 -3.68 -5.19
N GLU A 412 -21.12 -2.37 -4.93
CA GLU A 412 -20.05 -1.78 -4.11
C GLU A 412 -20.07 -2.33 -2.67
N THR A 413 -21.25 -2.44 -2.06
CA THR A 413 -21.41 -3.05 -0.72
C THR A 413 -20.96 -4.50 -0.72
N ARG A 414 -21.38 -5.28 -1.73
CA ARG A 414 -20.98 -6.69 -1.89
C ARG A 414 -19.45 -6.83 -1.97
N GLN A 415 -18.81 -6.05 -2.82
CA GLN A 415 -17.36 -6.14 -3.03
C GLN A 415 -16.57 -5.69 -1.78
N ARG A 416 -17.04 -4.67 -1.06
CA ARG A 416 -16.45 -4.27 0.22
C ARG A 416 -16.42 -5.42 1.22
N ILE A 417 -17.54 -6.11 1.40
CA ILE A 417 -17.62 -7.23 2.34
C ILE A 417 -16.70 -8.38 1.89
N ARG A 418 -16.69 -8.72 0.60
CA ARG A 418 -15.79 -9.74 0.05
C ARG A 418 -14.32 -9.39 0.22
N ASN A 419 -13.96 -8.11 0.10
CA ASN A 419 -12.60 -7.64 0.37
C ASN A 419 -12.24 -7.82 1.84
N ILE A 420 -13.12 -7.45 2.78
CA ILE A 420 -12.94 -7.70 4.21
C ILE A 420 -12.73 -9.21 4.49
N CYS A 421 -13.51 -10.07 3.86
CA CYS A 421 -13.37 -11.52 4.03
C CYS A 421 -12.01 -12.04 3.57
N ARG A 422 -11.50 -11.54 2.45
CA ARG A 422 -10.17 -11.88 1.96
C ARG A 422 -9.08 -11.43 2.92
N GLU A 423 -9.17 -10.22 3.47
CA GLU A 423 -8.22 -9.73 4.48
C GLU A 423 -8.26 -10.59 5.76
N LEU A 424 -9.42 -11.07 6.15
CA LEU A 424 -9.56 -11.99 7.29
C LEU A 424 -8.88 -13.35 7.00
N GLU A 425 -9.00 -13.90 5.79
CA GLU A 425 -8.30 -15.11 5.38
C GLU A 425 -6.77 -14.91 5.39
N GLN A 426 -6.29 -13.77 4.92
CA GLN A 426 -4.87 -13.41 4.96
C GLN A 426 -4.38 -13.26 6.40
N ARG A 427 -5.22 -12.69 7.28
CA ARG A 427 -4.90 -12.61 8.70
C ARG A 427 -4.81 -13.97 9.38
N VAL A 428 -5.66 -14.94 8.99
CA VAL A 428 -5.52 -16.33 9.47
C VAL A 428 -4.13 -16.85 9.15
N ALA A 429 -3.71 -16.74 7.91
CA ALA A 429 -2.39 -17.20 7.48
C ALA A 429 -1.24 -16.50 8.24
N ALA A 430 -1.33 -15.18 8.44
CA ALA A 430 -0.30 -14.42 9.16
C ALA A 430 -0.21 -14.82 10.65
N VAL A 431 -1.33 -15.07 11.30
CA VAL A 431 -1.35 -15.56 12.70
C VAL A 431 -0.80 -16.98 12.78
N ASP A 432 -1.15 -17.84 11.83
CA ASP A 432 -0.66 -19.23 11.78
C ASP A 432 0.87 -19.28 11.61
N VAL A 433 1.46 -18.40 10.78
CA VAL A 433 2.92 -18.28 10.61
C VAL A 433 3.60 -17.93 11.94
N ALA A 434 3.06 -16.96 12.68
CA ALA A 434 3.59 -16.58 13.99
C ALA A 434 3.51 -17.72 15.02
N VAL A 435 2.40 -18.46 15.03
CA VAL A 435 2.19 -19.63 15.93
C VAL A 435 3.13 -20.77 15.56
N GLN A 436 3.30 -21.07 14.27
CA GLN A 436 4.23 -22.10 13.79
C GLN A 436 5.68 -21.77 14.15
N ALA A 437 6.08 -20.48 14.08
CA ALA A 437 7.37 -19.99 14.53
C ALA A 437 7.53 -20.03 16.06
N GLY A 438 6.48 -20.35 16.81
CA GLY A 438 6.51 -20.48 18.28
C GLY A 438 6.64 -19.16 19.03
N ILE A 439 6.32 -18.02 18.39
CA ILE A 439 6.45 -16.69 19.00
C ILE A 439 5.54 -16.57 20.23
N ASN A 440 4.33 -17.08 20.15
CA ASN A 440 3.37 -17.11 21.27
C ASN A 440 3.86 -17.93 22.50
N LYS A 441 4.89 -18.78 22.34
CA LYS A 441 5.50 -19.56 23.43
C LYS A 441 6.68 -18.82 24.09
N ARG A 442 7.19 -17.76 23.47
CA ARG A 442 8.28 -16.95 24.01
C ARG A 442 7.78 -16.02 25.11
N PRO A 443 8.64 -15.61 26.07
CA PRO A 443 8.29 -14.57 27.04
C PRO A 443 7.89 -13.27 26.35
N GLN A 444 6.96 -12.54 26.96
CA GLN A 444 6.62 -11.20 26.50
C GLN A 444 7.84 -10.28 26.65
N PRO A 445 8.23 -9.52 25.63
CA PRO A 445 9.27 -8.50 25.74
C PRO A 445 8.89 -7.44 26.78
N PRO A 446 9.87 -6.88 27.52
CA PRO A 446 9.60 -5.91 28.58
C PRO A 446 9.12 -4.55 28.04
N ARG A 447 9.18 -4.35 26.73
CA ARG A 447 8.87 -3.09 26.04
C ARG A 447 8.35 -3.36 24.65
N LEU A 448 7.41 -2.55 24.16
CA LEU A 448 7.01 -2.54 22.76
C LEU A 448 8.15 -1.97 21.88
N PRO A 449 8.19 -2.29 20.59
CA PRO A 449 9.15 -1.68 19.66
C PRO A 449 8.89 -0.17 19.53
N SER A 450 9.86 0.54 18.95
CA SER A 450 9.80 1.99 18.78
C SER A 450 8.56 2.46 18.01
N ASN A 451 8.11 1.65 17.06
CA ASN A 451 6.84 1.84 16.36
C ASN A 451 6.27 0.48 15.96
N ILE A 452 5.10 0.13 16.47
CA ILE A 452 4.46 -1.17 16.20
C ILE A 452 3.96 -1.33 14.75
N TYR A 453 3.89 -0.25 13.99
CA TYR A 453 3.46 -0.27 12.58
C TYR A 453 4.62 -0.37 11.59
N VAL A 454 5.82 0.09 12.00
CA VAL A 454 7.04 0.07 11.20
C VAL A 454 8.16 -0.41 12.11
N THR A 455 8.37 -1.69 12.20
CA THR A 455 9.32 -2.30 13.14
C THR A 455 10.20 -3.32 12.44
N GLN A 456 11.19 -3.86 13.15
CA GLN A 456 12.12 -4.86 12.64
C GLN A 456 12.07 -6.14 13.47
N GLY A 457 12.60 -7.22 12.92
CA GLY A 457 12.69 -8.51 13.58
C GLY A 457 11.35 -9.19 13.76
N ASP A 458 11.16 -9.87 14.90
CA ASP A 458 9.95 -10.66 15.17
C ASP A 458 8.65 -9.84 15.10
N TRP A 459 8.69 -8.56 15.46
CA TRP A 459 7.51 -7.70 15.37
C TRP A 459 7.14 -7.37 13.93
N GLU A 460 8.10 -7.12 13.06
CA GLU A 460 7.83 -6.87 11.64
C GLU A 460 7.30 -8.13 10.95
N THR A 461 7.91 -9.27 11.26
CA THR A 461 7.59 -10.54 10.61
C THR A 461 6.26 -11.13 11.11
N TYR A 462 5.97 -11.09 12.41
CA TYR A 462 4.91 -11.89 13.04
C TYR A 462 3.78 -11.09 13.68
N ALA A 463 3.94 -9.77 13.86
CA ALA A 463 2.88 -8.91 14.35
C ALA A 463 1.93 -8.48 13.23
N THR A 464 0.72 -8.08 13.60
CA THR A 464 -0.31 -7.66 12.65
C THR A 464 -0.87 -6.25 12.87
N PRO A 465 -0.11 -5.27 13.46
CA PRO A 465 -0.71 -3.98 13.79
C PRO A 465 -1.16 -3.19 12.54
N SER A 466 -0.39 -3.23 11.45
CA SER A 466 -0.77 -2.58 10.18
C SER A 466 -1.96 -3.27 9.53
N ARG A 467 -1.93 -4.60 9.42
CA ARG A 467 -3.04 -5.41 8.88
C ARG A 467 -4.32 -5.22 9.68
N ASP A 468 -4.23 -5.21 11.02
CA ASP A 468 -5.37 -5.01 11.90
C ASP A 468 -5.94 -3.59 11.80
N ALA A 469 -5.10 -2.57 11.67
CA ALA A 469 -5.54 -1.19 11.47
C ALA A 469 -6.25 -1.03 10.10
N GLN A 470 -5.71 -1.62 9.05
CA GLN A 470 -6.33 -1.64 7.73
C GLN A 470 -7.69 -2.35 7.76
N LEU A 471 -7.75 -3.55 8.34
CA LEU A 471 -9.00 -4.30 8.50
C LEU A 471 -10.08 -3.47 9.23
N LYS A 472 -9.72 -2.80 10.32
CA LYS A 472 -10.63 -1.91 11.07
C LYS A 472 -11.08 -0.72 10.22
N SER A 473 -10.20 -0.14 9.44
CA SER A 473 -10.52 0.94 8.49
C SER A 473 -11.51 0.47 7.42
N MET A 474 -11.37 -0.77 6.92
CA MET A 474 -12.31 -1.36 5.96
C MET A 474 -13.72 -1.52 6.55
N PHE A 475 -13.84 -1.99 7.80
CA PHE A 475 -15.15 -2.06 8.48
C PHE A 475 -15.78 -0.67 8.66
N ARG A 476 -14.98 0.34 9.01
CA ARG A 476 -15.45 1.72 9.11
C ARG A 476 -15.90 2.26 7.75
N ALA A 477 -15.09 2.07 6.72
CA ALA A 477 -15.39 2.51 5.37
C ALA A 477 -16.65 1.84 4.81
N LEU A 478 -16.85 0.54 5.06
CA LEU A 478 -18.10 -0.16 4.71
C LEU A 478 -19.32 0.53 5.33
N ARG A 479 -19.27 0.87 6.62
CA ARG A 479 -20.36 1.58 7.28
C ARG A 479 -20.60 2.98 6.69
N GLU A 480 -19.53 3.72 6.43
CA GLU A 480 -19.59 5.08 5.88
C GLU A 480 -20.13 5.07 4.45
N ASP A 481 -19.72 4.12 3.61
CA ASP A 481 -20.22 3.97 2.24
C ASP A 481 -21.73 3.62 2.22
N VAL A 482 -22.11 2.63 3.03
CA VAL A 482 -23.53 2.27 3.15
C VAL A 482 -24.37 3.43 3.68
N ALA A 483 -23.87 4.21 4.65
CA ALA A 483 -24.54 5.40 5.15
C ALA A 483 -24.73 6.45 4.04
N ARG A 484 -23.68 6.69 3.23
CA ARG A 484 -23.74 7.60 2.08
C ARG A 484 -24.75 7.13 1.04
N PHE A 485 -24.71 5.86 0.64
CA PHE A 485 -25.68 5.30 -0.30
C PHE A 485 -27.12 5.42 0.21
N ALA A 486 -27.34 5.12 1.49
CA ALA A 486 -28.66 5.22 2.10
C ALA A 486 -29.19 6.67 2.24
N ALA A 487 -28.28 7.66 2.32
CA ALA A 487 -28.64 9.07 2.40
C ALA A 487 -28.99 9.69 1.04
N ILE A 488 -28.44 9.15 -0.05
CA ILE A 488 -28.64 9.66 -1.40
C ILE A 488 -29.73 8.85 -2.09
N GLY A 489 -30.85 9.51 -2.42
CA GLY A 489 -31.85 8.88 -3.29
C GLY A 489 -31.24 8.59 -4.68
N PRO A 490 -31.62 7.48 -5.34
CA PRO A 490 -31.07 7.09 -6.67
C PRO A 490 -31.17 8.18 -7.73
N SER A 491 -32.16 9.08 -7.61
CA SER A 491 -32.40 10.20 -8.52
C SER A 491 -31.50 11.42 -8.28
N GLN A 492 -30.74 11.47 -7.17
CA GLN A 492 -29.98 12.64 -6.76
C GLN A 492 -28.51 12.64 -7.19
N SER A 493 -28.01 11.52 -7.75
CA SER A 493 -26.62 11.45 -8.20
C SER A 493 -26.49 10.89 -9.61
N LYS A 494 -25.83 11.64 -10.49
CA LYS A 494 -25.50 11.20 -11.83
C LYS A 494 -24.43 10.10 -11.88
N PHE A 495 -23.73 9.85 -10.77
CA PHE A 495 -22.69 8.82 -10.67
C PHE A 495 -23.16 7.54 -10.00
N ILE A 496 -24.45 7.48 -9.59
CA ILE A 496 -25.04 6.27 -9.02
C ILE A 496 -26.08 5.70 -9.99
N ARG A 497 -26.11 4.38 -10.09
CA ARG A 497 -27.17 3.63 -10.74
C ARG A 497 -27.76 2.66 -9.73
N TYR A 498 -29.07 2.75 -9.56
CA TYR A 498 -29.83 1.80 -8.80
C TYR A 498 -31.22 1.66 -9.45
N ASP A 499 -31.57 0.43 -9.78
CA ASP A 499 -32.80 0.12 -10.53
C ASP A 499 -33.86 -0.58 -9.65
N GLY A 500 -33.59 -0.74 -8.33
CA GLY A 500 -34.49 -1.38 -7.36
C GLY A 500 -35.55 -0.41 -6.80
N ALA A 501 -36.47 -0.96 -6.00
CA ALA A 501 -37.57 -0.19 -5.41
C ALA A 501 -37.21 0.42 -4.04
N ASP A 502 -36.41 -0.29 -3.23
CA ASP A 502 -36.02 0.13 -1.87
C ASP A 502 -34.51 -0.11 -1.65
N LEU A 503 -33.73 0.92 -1.86
CA LEU A 503 -32.27 0.85 -1.72
C LEU A 503 -31.83 0.44 -0.31
N ARG A 504 -32.53 0.90 0.73
CA ARG A 504 -32.15 0.56 2.11
C ARG A 504 -32.41 -0.91 2.43
N ALA A 505 -33.55 -1.44 2.00
CA ALA A 505 -33.89 -2.83 2.16
C ALA A 505 -32.91 -3.72 1.38
N ASP A 506 -32.57 -3.36 0.13
CA ASP A 506 -31.64 -4.10 -0.71
C ASP A 506 -30.19 -4.06 -0.19
N LEU A 507 -29.74 -2.91 0.35
CA LEU A 507 -28.45 -2.79 1.03
C LEU A 507 -28.40 -3.68 2.29
N LEU A 508 -29.47 -3.69 3.10
CA LEU A 508 -29.53 -4.53 4.29
C LEU A 508 -29.53 -6.02 3.92
N GLY A 509 -30.31 -6.40 2.91
CA GLY A 509 -30.34 -7.77 2.39
C GLY A 509 -28.98 -8.23 1.85
N THR A 510 -28.32 -7.38 1.07
CA THR A 510 -26.99 -7.65 0.53
C THR A 510 -25.94 -7.77 1.65
N TYR A 511 -25.97 -6.83 2.62
CA TYR A 511 -25.08 -6.89 3.78
C TYR A 511 -25.28 -8.20 4.55
N GLY A 512 -26.52 -8.62 4.81
CA GLY A 512 -26.82 -9.88 5.50
C GLY A 512 -26.29 -11.08 4.72
N ALA A 513 -26.62 -11.19 3.44
CA ALA A 513 -26.22 -12.33 2.60
C ALA A 513 -24.70 -12.48 2.48
N GLU A 514 -23.96 -11.40 2.23
CA GLU A 514 -22.51 -11.44 2.09
C GLU A 514 -21.82 -11.65 3.46
N ALA A 515 -22.35 -11.09 4.54
CA ALA A 515 -21.85 -11.31 5.89
C ALA A 515 -22.06 -12.79 6.32
N ASP A 516 -23.20 -13.41 5.99
CA ASP A 516 -23.45 -14.82 6.29
C ASP A 516 -22.55 -15.77 5.49
N ALA A 517 -22.15 -15.38 4.28
CA ALA A 517 -21.22 -16.14 3.46
C ALA A 517 -19.76 -16.03 3.96
N CYS A 518 -19.42 -14.99 4.71
CA CYS A 518 -18.07 -14.72 5.20
C CYS A 518 -17.77 -15.51 6.47
N ARG A 519 -16.91 -16.51 6.36
CA ARG A 519 -16.50 -17.37 7.48
C ARG A 519 -15.01 -17.60 7.45
N VAL A 520 -14.38 -17.53 8.61
CA VAL A 520 -12.98 -17.87 8.81
C VAL A 520 -12.84 -18.90 9.92
N SER A 521 -11.73 -19.60 9.93
CA SER A 521 -11.42 -20.56 10.98
C SER A 521 -9.99 -20.38 11.45
N TYR A 522 -9.77 -20.34 12.75
CA TYR A 522 -8.44 -20.35 13.33
C TYR A 522 -8.25 -21.54 14.27
N LYS A 523 -7.01 -21.91 14.57
CA LYS A 523 -6.67 -22.98 15.52
C LYS A 523 -6.34 -22.39 16.87
N LYS A 524 -6.96 -22.91 17.93
CA LYS A 524 -6.60 -22.62 19.32
C LYS A 524 -5.21 -23.13 19.67
N SER A 525 -4.74 -22.79 20.86
CA SER A 525 -3.44 -23.25 21.39
C SER A 525 -3.32 -24.76 21.48
N ASP A 526 -4.43 -25.50 21.63
CA ASP A 526 -4.50 -26.96 21.62
C ASP A 526 -4.66 -27.58 20.22
N GLY A 527 -4.72 -26.73 19.17
CA GLY A 527 -4.91 -27.14 17.78
C GLY A 527 -6.35 -27.34 17.35
N SER A 528 -7.34 -27.26 18.25
CA SER A 528 -8.76 -27.38 17.90
C SER A 528 -9.25 -26.15 17.14
N PRO A 529 -10.12 -26.33 16.11
CA PRO A 529 -10.60 -25.23 15.30
C PRO A 529 -11.70 -24.41 15.99
N VAL A 530 -11.70 -23.11 15.73
CA VAL A 530 -12.81 -22.19 16.04
C VAL A 530 -13.28 -21.57 14.75
N HIS A 531 -14.58 -21.62 14.49
CA HIS A 531 -15.21 -21.02 13.33
C HIS A 531 -15.85 -19.69 13.70
N LEU A 532 -15.53 -18.63 12.98
CA LEU A 532 -16.04 -17.29 13.20
C LEU A 532 -16.77 -16.81 11.95
N GLY A 533 -17.99 -16.34 12.10
CA GLY A 533 -18.72 -15.61 11.08
C GLY A 533 -18.37 -14.11 11.12
N PHE A 534 -18.82 -13.37 10.11
CA PHE A 534 -18.60 -11.94 10.00
C PHE A 534 -19.09 -11.16 11.24
N ALA A 535 -20.25 -11.55 11.79
CA ALA A 535 -20.80 -10.95 13.00
C ALA A 535 -19.92 -11.19 14.23
N ASP A 536 -19.28 -12.37 14.34
CA ASP A 536 -18.33 -12.67 15.41
C ASP A 536 -17.10 -11.80 15.29
N ILE A 537 -16.53 -11.69 14.09
CA ILE A 537 -15.39 -10.82 13.80
C ILE A 537 -15.72 -9.36 14.14
N LYS A 538 -16.89 -8.86 13.70
CA LYS A 538 -17.33 -7.48 14.00
C LYS A 538 -17.36 -7.22 15.51
N ARG A 539 -17.87 -8.17 16.31
CA ARG A 539 -17.87 -8.03 17.78
C ARG A 539 -16.49 -8.05 18.40
N ARG A 540 -15.55 -8.85 17.82
CA ARG A 540 -14.20 -9.06 18.34
C ARG A 540 -13.17 -8.08 17.79
N LEU A 541 -13.50 -7.28 16.78
CA LEU A 541 -12.56 -6.54 15.95
C LEU A 541 -11.55 -5.69 16.76
N PHE A 542 -12.03 -5.02 17.79
CA PHE A 542 -11.20 -4.20 18.67
C PHE A 542 -10.64 -4.97 19.89
N SER A 543 -10.97 -6.24 20.03
CA SER A 543 -10.38 -7.16 21.00
C SER A 543 -9.29 -8.04 20.37
N MET A 544 -9.22 -8.12 19.04
CA MET A 544 -8.20 -8.89 18.34
C MET A 544 -6.81 -8.32 18.60
N SER A 545 -5.88 -9.14 19.13
CA SER A 545 -4.54 -8.70 19.42
C SER A 545 -3.64 -8.71 18.19
N PHE A 546 -2.93 -7.61 17.97
CA PHE A 546 -1.85 -7.51 16.97
C PHE A 546 -0.53 -8.10 17.47
N ASP A 547 -0.39 -8.32 18.78
CA ASP A 547 0.83 -8.74 19.45
C ASP A 547 1.11 -10.23 19.20
N PRO A 548 2.23 -10.62 18.57
CA PRO A 548 2.51 -12.00 18.21
C PRO A 548 2.81 -12.91 19.40
N TYR A 549 3.09 -12.33 20.56
CA TYR A 549 3.41 -13.07 21.78
C TYR A 549 2.16 -13.60 22.51
N HIS A 550 0.97 -13.14 22.13
CA HIS A 550 -0.29 -13.65 22.69
C HIS A 550 -0.70 -14.98 22.06
N CYS A 551 -1.43 -15.77 22.81
CA CYS A 551 -2.03 -17.01 22.34
C CYS A 551 -3.01 -16.76 21.16
N PRO A 552 -3.25 -17.76 20.29
CA PRO A 552 -4.19 -17.61 19.15
C PRO A 552 -5.55 -17.10 19.57
N GLU A 553 -6.09 -17.55 20.70
CA GLU A 553 -7.40 -17.15 21.21
C GLU A 553 -7.47 -15.62 21.42
N ARG A 554 -6.45 -15.00 22.04
CA ARG A 554 -6.36 -13.55 22.21
C ARG A 554 -6.06 -12.84 20.91
N ARG A 555 -5.27 -13.46 20.01
CA ARG A 555 -5.06 -12.92 18.66
C ARG A 555 -6.38 -12.78 17.91
N TRP A 556 -7.36 -13.66 18.19
CA TRP A 556 -8.70 -13.62 17.61
C TRP A 556 -9.77 -13.01 18.52
N GLY A 557 -9.35 -12.32 19.60
CA GLY A 557 -10.22 -11.53 20.45
C GLY A 557 -11.23 -12.36 21.24
N ALA A 558 -10.89 -13.60 21.60
CA ALA A 558 -11.75 -14.45 22.43
C ALA A 558 -12.01 -13.81 23.79
N SER A 559 -13.25 -13.88 24.24
CA SER A 559 -13.69 -13.45 25.56
C SER A 559 -14.43 -14.56 26.33
N ASP A 560 -14.88 -15.60 25.64
CA ASP A 560 -15.53 -16.76 26.26
C ASP A 560 -14.49 -17.55 27.07
N PRO A 561 -14.75 -17.81 28.39
CA PRO A 561 -13.86 -18.62 29.21
C PRO A 561 -13.59 -20.03 28.66
N ALA A 562 -14.58 -20.66 28.03
CA ALA A 562 -14.42 -21.98 27.41
C ALA A 562 -13.46 -21.95 26.21
N GLU A 563 -13.50 -20.88 25.41
CA GLU A 563 -12.57 -20.67 24.30
C GLU A 563 -11.16 -20.34 24.82
N LEU A 564 -11.04 -19.53 25.87
CA LEU A 564 -9.79 -19.15 26.50
C LEU A 564 -9.16 -20.26 27.37
N ALA A 565 -9.86 -21.33 27.65
CA ALA A 565 -9.35 -22.41 28.53
C ALA A 565 -8.07 -23.07 27.99
N THR A 566 -7.82 -23.00 26.70
CA THR A 566 -6.62 -23.54 26.04
C THR A 566 -5.51 -22.51 25.83
N CYS A 567 -5.79 -21.23 26.09
CA CYS A 567 -4.80 -20.15 25.99
C CYS A 567 -3.71 -20.32 27.05
N ASN A 568 -2.47 -20.36 26.62
CA ASN A 568 -1.30 -20.58 27.48
C ASN A 568 -0.57 -19.28 27.89
N ASP A 569 -1.23 -18.13 27.75
CA ASP A 569 -0.69 -16.86 28.20
C ASP A 569 -0.56 -16.81 29.72
N ASP A 570 0.63 -16.47 30.21
CA ASP A 570 0.86 -16.21 31.63
C ASP A 570 0.25 -14.85 32.06
N LYS A 571 0.33 -14.55 33.34
CA LYS A 571 -0.20 -13.30 33.94
C LYS A 571 0.43 -12.05 33.30
N THR A 572 1.68 -12.13 32.87
CA THR A 572 2.39 -11.02 32.24
C THR A 572 1.77 -10.72 30.87
N LYS A 573 1.59 -11.73 30.03
CA LYS A 573 0.95 -11.59 28.71
C LYS A 573 -0.49 -11.09 28.81
N VAL A 574 -1.25 -11.61 29.79
CA VAL A 574 -2.61 -11.12 30.06
C VAL A 574 -2.59 -9.63 30.39
N SER A 575 -1.66 -9.20 31.25
CA SER A 575 -1.51 -7.79 31.62
C SER A 575 -1.13 -6.89 30.42
N TRP A 576 -0.29 -7.39 29.52
CA TRP A 576 0.03 -6.68 28.26
C TRP A 576 -1.18 -6.59 27.34
N TYR A 577 -1.91 -7.69 27.18
CA TYR A 577 -3.15 -7.69 26.40
C TYR A 577 -4.14 -6.62 26.88
N GLU A 578 -4.37 -6.54 28.19
CA GLU A 578 -5.26 -5.53 28.78
C GLU A 578 -4.75 -4.10 28.53
N ALA A 579 -3.46 -3.85 28.79
CA ALA A 579 -2.86 -2.53 28.66
C ALA A 579 -2.83 -2.00 27.21
N GLN A 580 -2.81 -2.89 26.22
CA GLN A 580 -2.80 -2.54 24.80
C GLN A 580 -4.20 -2.19 24.24
N GLN A 581 -5.27 -2.14 25.04
CA GLN A 581 -6.63 -1.91 24.52
C GLN A 581 -6.78 -0.60 23.75
N ARG A 582 -6.18 0.49 24.25
CA ARG A 582 -6.22 1.80 23.56
C ARG A 582 -5.55 1.74 22.18
N LEU A 583 -4.42 1.04 22.06
CA LEU A 583 -3.75 0.80 20.78
C LEU A 583 -4.61 -0.04 19.83
N ARG A 584 -5.38 -1.00 20.37
CA ARG A 584 -6.32 -1.78 19.56
C ARG A 584 -7.52 -0.98 19.08
N ASN A 585 -7.95 0.04 19.80
CA ASN A 585 -9.03 0.93 19.40
C ASN A 585 -8.60 1.94 18.31
N GLN A 586 -7.29 2.18 18.18
CA GLN A 586 -6.75 3.16 17.25
C GLN A 586 -6.86 2.69 15.80
N LEU A 587 -7.40 3.55 14.92
CA LEU A 587 -7.43 3.34 13.47
C LEU A 587 -6.37 4.18 12.75
N VAL A 588 -6.18 5.43 13.18
CA VAL A 588 -5.24 6.35 12.56
C VAL A 588 -3.82 5.96 12.99
N ARG A 589 -2.95 5.78 12.00
CA ARG A 589 -1.52 5.46 12.19
C ARG A 589 -0.70 6.68 11.83
N THR A 590 0.39 6.91 12.57
CA THR A 590 1.41 7.86 12.15
C THR A 590 2.79 7.22 12.24
N ILE A 591 3.60 7.41 11.21
CA ILE A 591 4.97 6.84 11.15
C ILE A 591 5.87 7.44 12.22
N GLY A 592 5.58 8.65 12.67
CA GLY A 592 6.41 9.37 13.64
C GLY A 592 6.08 9.10 15.11
N ASP A 593 5.06 8.28 15.39
CA ASP A 593 4.66 8.02 16.77
C ASP A 593 5.60 7.02 17.44
N ARG A 594 6.23 7.45 18.51
CA ARG A 594 7.05 6.60 19.34
C ARG A 594 6.18 5.72 20.21
N MET A 595 6.40 4.40 20.18
CA MET A 595 5.60 3.41 20.89
C MET A 595 6.43 2.45 21.76
N ASP A 596 7.67 2.75 22.07
CA ASP A 596 8.54 1.92 22.90
C ASP A 596 8.13 1.90 24.39
N PHE A 597 6.83 1.69 24.63
CA PHE A 597 6.24 1.69 25.97
C PHE A 597 6.54 0.41 26.74
N THR A 598 6.82 0.56 28.03
CA THR A 598 6.71 -0.52 29.01
C THR A 598 5.24 -0.77 29.35
N LEU A 599 4.96 -1.89 30.02
CA LEU A 599 3.63 -2.18 30.57
C LEU A 599 3.15 -1.09 31.53
N GLU A 600 4.07 -0.55 32.36
CA GLU A 600 3.77 0.54 33.29
C GLU A 600 3.45 1.84 32.56
N ASP A 601 4.21 2.16 31.49
CA ASP A 601 3.95 3.35 30.65
C ASP A 601 2.55 3.30 30.06
N LEU A 602 2.14 2.18 29.46
CA LEU A 602 0.79 2.02 28.89
C LEU A 602 -0.30 2.19 29.95
N ARG A 603 -0.12 1.62 31.15
CA ARG A 603 -1.07 1.75 32.26
C ARG A 603 -1.16 3.17 32.80
N ARG A 604 -0.02 3.87 32.87
CA ARG A 604 0.04 5.28 33.32
C ARG A 604 -0.63 6.19 32.29
N GLN A 605 -0.29 6.06 31.04
CA GLN A 605 -0.84 6.88 29.96
C GLN A 605 -2.35 6.71 29.80
N ALA A 606 -2.86 5.50 29.96
CA ALA A 606 -4.31 5.26 30.00
C ALA A 606 -5.00 6.04 31.14
N ARG A 607 -4.35 6.20 32.28
CA ARG A 607 -4.87 6.97 33.42
C ARG A 607 -4.77 8.49 33.24
N GLU A 608 -3.75 8.96 32.56
CA GLU A 608 -3.47 10.39 32.33
C GLU A 608 -4.15 10.94 31.07
N ASN A 609 -5.02 10.16 30.44
CA ASN A 609 -5.71 10.53 29.20
C ASN A 609 -4.75 11.04 28.10
N SER A 610 -3.65 10.30 27.91
CA SER A 610 -2.59 10.64 26.97
C SER A 610 -3.03 10.45 25.52
N ASP A 611 -2.27 11.02 24.57
CA ASP A 611 -2.49 10.90 23.12
C ASP A 611 -2.20 9.49 22.54
N VAL A 612 -1.94 8.49 23.38
CA VAL A 612 -1.63 7.13 22.95
C VAL A 612 -2.88 6.30 22.82
N GLY A 613 -3.27 6.05 21.57
CA GLY A 613 -4.44 5.24 21.24
C GLY A 613 -5.78 5.92 21.57
N GLU A 614 -6.86 5.22 21.37
CA GLU A 614 -8.23 5.71 21.54
C GLU A 614 -8.93 5.03 22.71
N ASP A 615 -9.64 5.79 23.53
CA ASP A 615 -10.39 5.24 24.68
C ASP A 615 -11.59 4.40 24.21
N VAL A 616 -12.24 4.83 23.13
CA VAL A 616 -13.46 4.23 22.62
C VAL A 616 -13.24 3.74 21.19
N ALA A 617 -13.63 2.50 20.96
CA ALA A 617 -13.59 1.93 19.62
C ALA A 617 -14.56 2.70 18.68
N PRO A 618 -14.15 2.98 17.42
CA PRO A 618 -15.03 3.59 16.43
C PRO A 618 -16.27 2.75 16.14
N ASN A 619 -17.39 3.42 15.83
CA ASN A 619 -18.59 2.71 15.43
C ASN A 619 -18.47 2.16 14.00
N ILE A 620 -18.58 0.84 13.88
CA ILE A 620 -18.51 0.09 12.61
C ILE A 620 -19.85 -0.60 12.27
N ASP A 621 -20.92 -0.32 12.99
CA ASP A 621 -22.20 -1.03 12.82
C ASP A 621 -22.99 -0.48 11.61
N VAL A 622 -23.02 -1.29 10.53
CA VAL A 622 -23.74 -1.01 9.29
C VAL A 622 -25.25 -0.98 9.51
N ALA A 623 -25.80 -1.91 10.30
CA ALA A 623 -27.24 -1.98 10.52
C ALA A 623 -27.79 -0.70 11.16
N SER A 624 -27.00 -0.05 12.02
CA SER A 624 -27.40 1.20 12.69
C SER A 624 -27.68 2.38 11.73
N VAL A 625 -27.21 2.34 10.48
CA VAL A 625 -27.44 3.38 9.48
C VAL A 625 -28.52 3.03 8.47
N LEU A 626 -28.94 1.78 8.41
CA LEU A 626 -29.99 1.30 7.49
C LEU A 626 -31.38 1.26 8.14
N VAL A 627 -31.47 1.02 9.44
CA VAL A 627 -32.72 0.84 10.18
C VAL A 627 -33.38 2.18 10.60
N LYS A 628 -32.75 3.31 10.33
CA LYS A 628 -33.27 4.66 10.67
C LYS A 628 -34.35 5.15 9.72
#